data_480feb2caf61644d2a0195239fc5db2e
#
_entry.id   480feb2caf61644d2a0195239fc5db2e
#
_cell.length_a   1.000
_cell.length_b   1.000
_cell.length_c   1.000
_cell.angle_alpha   90.00
_cell.angle_beta   90.00
_cell.angle_gamma   90.00
#
_symmetry.space_group_name_H-M   'P 1'
#
loop_
_entity.id
_entity.type
_entity.pdbx_description
1 polymer ?
#
loop_
_entity_poly.entity_id
_entity_poly.type
_entity_poly.pdbx_seq_one_letter_code
_entity_poly.pdbx_strand_id
1 'polypeptide(L)'
;MENIEFLKGGSAYICSKIEEALTDQSRTATISGNWEIDEAISLPSNFTLILKNAHLRMADGVCSNMFVNEHHGTDVGNTVDGTDRNINIIGREAAILDGGKYNGLSEKNQLQDGLPPIWKNNLLLFTNVNGFRVSGISCRNQRWWALNFVYCSNGYLGNIDFCASDIAIDKNGVAYHGLKREKYKEVLVKNADGIDLRQGCHDILIENITGFTEDDSIALTALNGRLEQTFAVNGLPSDLCNVEIRNVRTAAFCTNVRLLNQGDVKLHDITIDGVYDTSDDSPYMDKGLYAVRIGDTHLYGTRHATEDETYNITVKNVYGGGDYVLCLAGAMKNLVLFGIEAKNGAKMLKDDRTK
;
A
#
# COMPACT_ATOMS: atom_id res chain seq x y z
N MET A 1 23.71 13.01 9.82
CA MET A 1 23.24 11.62 9.59
C MET A 1 24.49 10.77 9.44
N GLU A 2 24.65 9.75 10.27
CA GLU A 2 25.72 8.77 10.08
C GLU A 2 25.53 8.10 8.72
N ASN A 3 26.61 7.95 7.96
CA ASN A 3 26.57 7.20 6.71
C ASN A 3 26.32 5.72 7.06
N ILE A 4 25.10 5.26 6.89
CA ILE A 4 24.76 3.84 7.05
C ILE A 4 25.39 3.10 5.87
N GLU A 5 26.30 2.18 6.17
CA GLU A 5 26.87 1.30 5.17
C GLU A 5 25.95 0.10 4.93
N PHE A 6 25.67 -0.19 3.66
CA PHE A 6 24.87 -1.33 3.25
C PHE A 6 25.75 -2.41 2.63
N LEU A 7 25.62 -3.63 3.11
CA LEU A 7 26.28 -4.80 2.53
C LEU A 7 25.59 -5.18 1.23
N LYS A 8 26.39 -5.44 0.19
CA LYS A 8 25.87 -5.89 -1.11
C LYS A 8 25.50 -7.38 -1.08
N GLY A 9 24.67 -7.80 -2.05
CA GLY A 9 24.24 -9.19 -2.17
C GLY A 9 23.20 -9.60 -1.14
N GLY A 10 22.42 -8.65 -0.65
CA GLY A 10 21.38 -8.90 0.34
C GLY A 10 20.30 -9.86 -0.15
N SER A 11 19.92 -9.82 -1.43
CA SER A 11 18.97 -10.77 -2.00
C SER A 11 19.48 -12.21 -1.88
N ALA A 12 20.70 -12.46 -2.36
CA ALA A 12 21.32 -13.79 -2.28
C ALA A 12 21.49 -14.27 -0.83
N TYR A 13 21.90 -13.38 0.10
CA TYR A 13 22.02 -13.69 1.50
C TYR A 13 20.67 -14.09 2.12
N ILE A 14 19.62 -13.34 1.87
CA ILE A 14 18.29 -13.63 2.41
C ILE A 14 17.74 -14.92 1.82
N CYS A 15 17.90 -15.14 0.52
CA CYS A 15 17.51 -16.40 -0.14
C CYS A 15 18.24 -17.60 0.48
N SER A 16 19.55 -17.50 0.76
CA SER A 16 20.27 -18.59 1.44
C SER A 16 19.72 -18.89 2.84
N LYS A 17 19.30 -17.85 3.59
CA LYS A 17 18.66 -18.03 4.92
C LYS A 17 17.28 -18.68 4.83
N ILE A 18 16.53 -18.38 3.76
CA ILE A 18 15.27 -19.06 3.48
C ILE A 18 15.52 -20.55 3.16
N GLU A 19 16.48 -20.85 2.29
CA GLU A 19 16.85 -22.24 1.95
C GLU A 19 17.34 -23.04 3.16
N GLU A 20 18.17 -22.45 4.03
CA GLU A 20 18.58 -23.05 5.30
C GLU A 20 17.36 -23.42 6.15
N ALA A 21 16.42 -22.47 6.34
CA ALA A 21 15.21 -22.67 7.15
C ALA A 21 14.21 -23.67 6.52
N LEU A 22 14.23 -23.84 5.22
CA LEU A 22 13.48 -24.89 4.54
C LEU A 22 14.11 -26.27 4.74
N THR A 23 15.44 -26.32 4.71
CA THR A 23 16.21 -27.57 4.85
C THR A 23 16.13 -28.12 6.29
N ASP A 24 16.24 -27.25 7.30
CA ASP A 24 16.11 -27.64 8.71
C ASP A 24 14.66 -27.72 9.21
N GLN A 25 13.70 -27.48 8.33
CA GLN A 25 12.26 -27.49 8.60
C GLN A 25 11.77 -26.47 9.63
N SER A 26 12.58 -25.50 10.03
CA SER A 26 12.18 -24.43 10.97
C SER A 26 11.13 -23.50 10.39
N ARG A 27 11.11 -23.37 9.06
CA ARG A 27 10.20 -22.47 8.34
C ARG A 27 10.27 -21.03 8.84
N THR A 28 11.39 -20.66 9.46
CA THR A 28 11.58 -19.32 10.02
C THR A 28 13.02 -18.87 9.82
N ALA A 29 13.21 -17.76 9.14
CA ALA A 29 14.51 -17.10 9.01
C ALA A 29 14.51 -15.75 9.73
N THR A 30 15.63 -15.42 10.39
CA THR A 30 15.84 -14.11 11.01
C THR A 30 16.95 -13.37 10.27
N ILE A 31 16.63 -12.17 9.79
CA ILE A 31 17.56 -11.29 9.09
C ILE A 31 17.88 -10.09 10.00
N SER A 32 19.16 -9.74 10.09
CA SER A 32 19.66 -8.57 10.82
C SER A 32 20.72 -7.84 9.99
N GLY A 33 20.96 -6.55 10.31
CA GLY A 33 21.95 -5.71 9.64
C GLY A 33 21.39 -4.96 8.43
N ASN A 34 22.28 -4.23 7.75
CA ASN A 34 21.93 -3.36 6.66
C ASN A 34 22.31 -4.02 5.31
N TRP A 35 21.35 -4.28 4.45
CA TRP A 35 21.54 -5.02 3.22
C TRP A 35 21.00 -4.27 2.00
N GLU A 36 21.78 -4.26 0.93
CA GLU A 36 21.36 -3.78 -0.38
C GLU A 36 20.66 -4.93 -1.13
N ILE A 37 19.42 -4.67 -1.58
CA ILE A 37 18.57 -5.64 -2.28
C ILE A 37 18.60 -5.33 -3.76
N ASP A 38 19.05 -6.26 -4.57
CA ASP A 38 19.30 -6.11 -6.00
C ASP A 38 18.35 -6.92 -6.89
N GLU A 39 17.58 -7.83 -6.30
CA GLU A 39 16.54 -8.60 -6.99
C GLU A 39 15.40 -8.99 -6.04
N ALA A 40 14.27 -9.42 -6.58
CA ALA A 40 13.12 -9.83 -5.80
C ALA A 40 13.42 -11.09 -4.96
N ILE A 41 12.99 -11.05 -3.69
CA ILE A 41 13.10 -12.18 -2.75
C ILE A 41 11.75 -12.89 -2.72
N SER A 42 11.74 -14.16 -3.10
CA SER A 42 10.53 -14.99 -3.08
C SER A 42 10.34 -15.67 -1.73
N LEU A 43 9.15 -15.50 -1.16
CA LEU A 43 8.79 -16.10 0.14
C LEU A 43 7.90 -17.33 -0.08
N PRO A 44 8.32 -18.50 0.40
CA PRO A 44 7.55 -19.74 0.24
C PRO A 44 6.35 -19.81 1.20
N SER A 45 5.42 -20.68 0.87
CA SER A 45 4.27 -20.97 1.73
C SER A 45 4.68 -21.52 3.09
N ASN A 46 3.90 -21.20 4.13
CA ASN A 46 4.11 -21.59 5.54
C ASN A 46 5.48 -21.12 6.07
N PHE A 47 5.83 -19.87 5.78
CA PHE A 47 7.12 -19.29 6.13
C PHE A 47 6.98 -18.00 6.93
N THR A 48 7.92 -17.80 7.86
CA THR A 48 8.02 -16.57 8.64
C THR A 48 9.41 -15.95 8.46
N LEU A 49 9.45 -14.74 7.89
CA LEU A 49 10.65 -13.90 7.84
C LEU A 49 10.61 -12.92 9.02
N ILE A 50 11.58 -13.01 9.90
CA ILE A 50 11.76 -12.07 11.01
C ILE A 50 12.85 -11.07 10.63
N LEU A 51 12.50 -9.80 10.66
CA LEU A 51 13.45 -8.69 10.48
C LEU A 51 13.77 -8.10 11.86
N LYS A 52 14.98 -8.31 12.34
CA LYS A 52 15.40 -7.85 13.67
C LYS A 52 16.61 -6.92 13.57
N ASN A 53 16.44 -5.64 13.88
CA ASN A 53 17.49 -4.64 13.63
C ASN A 53 18.00 -4.74 12.19
N ALA A 54 17.08 -4.75 11.24
CA ALA A 54 17.34 -4.94 9.82
C ALA A 54 16.95 -3.70 9.03
N HIS A 55 17.81 -3.26 8.12
CA HIS A 55 17.50 -2.23 7.13
C HIS A 55 17.79 -2.80 5.75
N LEU A 56 16.73 -3.12 5.03
CA LEU A 56 16.79 -3.65 3.67
C LEU A 56 16.50 -2.51 2.70
N ARG A 57 17.46 -2.18 1.84
CA ARG A 57 17.38 -1.06 0.93
C ARG A 57 17.52 -1.54 -0.51
N MET A 58 16.58 -1.18 -1.38
CA MET A 58 16.69 -1.44 -2.81
C MET A 58 17.94 -0.76 -3.40
N ALA A 59 18.73 -1.48 -4.16
CA ALA A 59 19.90 -0.96 -4.85
C ALA A 59 19.53 0.12 -5.85
N ASP A 60 20.39 1.12 -6.02
CA ASP A 60 20.13 2.24 -6.91
C ASP A 60 20.00 1.76 -8.36
N GLY A 61 18.92 2.17 -9.03
CA GLY A 61 18.60 1.79 -10.41
C GLY A 61 17.88 0.44 -10.57
N VAL A 62 17.65 -0.28 -9.49
CA VAL A 62 16.87 -1.53 -9.52
C VAL A 62 15.38 -1.21 -9.48
N CYS A 63 14.65 -1.63 -10.51
CA CYS A 63 13.18 -1.57 -10.58
C CYS A 63 12.62 -2.99 -10.41
N SER A 64 12.51 -3.43 -9.17
CA SER A 64 11.99 -4.74 -8.80
C SER A 64 11.17 -4.63 -7.52
N ASN A 65 10.27 -5.59 -7.29
CA ASN A 65 9.67 -5.76 -5.96
C ASN A 65 10.74 -6.27 -4.99
N MET A 66 10.71 -5.83 -3.73
CA MET A 66 11.65 -6.37 -2.74
C MET A 66 11.23 -7.77 -2.31
N PHE A 67 9.94 -7.95 -1.98
CA PHE A 67 9.38 -9.26 -1.62
C PHE A 67 8.19 -9.63 -2.49
N VAL A 68 8.13 -10.90 -2.88
CA VAL A 68 6.98 -11.53 -3.56
C VAL A 68 6.71 -12.89 -2.93
N ASN A 69 5.53 -13.48 -3.18
CA ASN A 69 5.28 -14.88 -2.82
C ASN A 69 5.79 -15.86 -3.89
N GLU A 70 5.93 -17.14 -3.52
CA GLU A 70 6.58 -18.18 -4.33
C GLU A 70 5.99 -18.32 -5.73
N HIS A 71 4.67 -18.32 -5.85
CA HIS A 71 4.01 -18.49 -7.15
C HIS A 71 3.66 -17.15 -7.84
N HIS A 72 4.17 -16.01 -7.32
CA HIS A 72 3.95 -14.71 -7.95
C HIS A 72 4.44 -14.69 -9.40
N GLY A 73 3.56 -14.26 -10.31
CA GLY A 73 3.89 -14.11 -11.73
C GLY A 73 4.09 -15.41 -12.50
N THR A 74 3.69 -16.54 -11.94
CA THR A 74 3.69 -17.84 -12.60
C THR A 74 2.28 -18.20 -13.08
N ASP A 75 2.17 -19.08 -14.08
CA ASP A 75 0.88 -19.57 -14.57
C ASP A 75 0.09 -20.28 -13.45
N VAL A 76 0.77 -21.02 -12.59
CA VAL A 76 0.18 -21.69 -11.43
C VAL A 76 -0.35 -20.68 -10.42
N GLY A 77 0.37 -19.57 -10.18
CA GLY A 77 -0.03 -18.52 -9.26
C GLY A 77 -1.37 -17.86 -9.59
N ASN A 78 -1.82 -17.95 -10.84
CA ASN A 78 -3.12 -17.45 -11.29
C ASN A 78 -4.24 -18.51 -11.22
N THR A 79 -4.03 -19.60 -10.47
CA THR A 79 -5.01 -20.68 -10.26
C THR A 79 -5.28 -20.88 -8.77
N VAL A 80 -6.41 -21.53 -8.45
CA VAL A 80 -6.75 -21.90 -7.06
C VAL A 80 -5.71 -22.86 -6.47
N ASP A 81 -5.17 -23.78 -7.28
CA ASP A 81 -4.16 -24.74 -6.83
C ASP A 81 -2.81 -24.09 -6.52
N GLY A 82 -2.53 -22.93 -7.13
CA GLY A 82 -1.33 -22.14 -6.88
C GLY A 82 -1.46 -21.12 -5.75
N THR A 83 -2.49 -21.24 -4.90
CA THR A 83 -2.65 -20.36 -3.73
C THR A 83 -1.55 -20.61 -2.72
N ASP A 84 -0.69 -19.62 -2.52
CA ASP A 84 0.30 -19.65 -1.43
C ASP A 84 -0.38 -19.45 -0.07
N ARG A 85 0.24 -19.94 1.01
CA ARG A 85 -0.40 -19.96 2.33
C ARG A 85 0.54 -19.53 3.44
N ASN A 86 -0.02 -18.81 4.42
CA ASN A 86 0.63 -18.52 5.71
C ASN A 86 2.04 -17.92 5.56
N ILE A 87 2.15 -16.78 4.84
CA ILE A 87 3.41 -16.07 4.65
C ILE A 87 3.47 -14.87 5.60
N ASN A 88 4.51 -14.82 6.45
CA ASN A 88 4.63 -13.78 7.45
C ASN A 88 5.94 -12.99 7.31
N ILE A 89 5.86 -11.65 7.44
CA ILE A 89 7.00 -10.75 7.62
C ILE A 89 6.79 -10.01 8.94
N ILE A 90 7.64 -10.27 9.91
CA ILE A 90 7.53 -9.74 11.27
C ILE A 90 8.76 -8.90 11.61
N GLY A 91 8.55 -7.61 11.74
CA GLY A 91 9.57 -6.71 12.27
C GLY A 91 9.69 -6.81 13.79
N ARG A 92 10.90 -6.83 14.27
CA ARG A 92 11.25 -6.75 15.70
C ARG A 92 12.33 -5.71 15.90
N GLU A 93 12.15 -4.83 16.85
CA GLU A 93 13.05 -3.71 17.06
C GLU A 93 13.02 -2.79 15.81
N ALA A 94 14.17 -2.33 15.29
CA ALA A 94 14.21 -1.58 14.05
C ALA A 94 14.14 -2.53 12.84
N ALA A 95 13.06 -2.46 12.06
CA ALA A 95 12.88 -3.25 10.86
C ALA A 95 12.44 -2.32 9.72
N ILE A 96 13.33 -2.02 8.79
CA ILE A 96 13.14 -1.01 7.76
C ILE A 96 13.18 -1.65 6.38
N LEU A 97 12.13 -1.40 5.59
CA LEU A 97 12.09 -1.67 4.15
C LEU A 97 12.20 -0.34 3.42
N ASP A 98 13.26 -0.16 2.65
CA ASP A 98 13.60 1.11 2.00
C ASP A 98 13.64 0.94 0.47
N GLY A 99 12.79 1.68 -0.24
CA GLY A 99 12.73 1.68 -1.69
C GLY A 99 13.95 2.29 -2.38
N GLY A 100 14.93 2.80 -1.61
CA GLY A 100 16.15 3.36 -2.12
C GLY A 100 15.96 4.74 -2.77
N LYS A 101 17.07 5.30 -3.20
CA LYS A 101 17.12 6.61 -3.86
C LYS A 101 16.96 6.43 -5.36
N TYR A 102 16.10 7.19 -5.99
CA TYR A 102 15.90 7.22 -7.45
C TYR A 102 15.30 5.95 -8.10
N ASN A 103 14.73 5.05 -7.35
CA ASN A 103 14.11 3.83 -7.89
C ASN A 103 12.64 4.04 -8.29
N GLY A 104 12.19 5.28 -8.45
CA GLY A 104 10.82 5.61 -8.83
C GLY A 104 10.60 5.50 -10.33
N LEU A 105 9.57 4.76 -10.71
CA LEU A 105 8.93 4.86 -12.02
C LEU A 105 7.79 5.87 -11.89
N SER A 106 7.69 6.84 -12.78
CA SER A 106 6.49 7.67 -12.87
C SER A 106 5.48 7.02 -13.80
N GLU A 107 4.20 7.31 -13.60
CA GLU A 107 3.13 6.87 -14.50
C GLU A 107 3.41 7.26 -15.96
N LYS A 108 3.99 8.44 -16.17
CA LYS A 108 4.42 8.91 -17.47
C LYS A 108 5.54 8.07 -18.07
N ASN A 109 6.47 7.60 -17.25
CA ASN A 109 7.59 6.78 -17.70
C ASN A 109 7.17 5.36 -18.05
N GLN A 110 6.07 4.85 -17.49
CA GLN A 110 5.53 3.54 -17.84
C GLN A 110 4.90 3.46 -19.21
N LEU A 111 4.32 4.55 -19.66
CA LEU A 111 3.74 4.65 -21.01
C LEU A 111 4.82 4.86 -22.07
N GLN A 112 6.07 5.02 -21.67
CA GLN A 112 7.22 5.22 -22.55
C GLN A 112 8.11 3.99 -22.57
N ASP A 113 8.17 3.32 -23.72
CA ASP A 113 9.24 2.48 -24.22
C ASP A 113 9.98 1.53 -23.26
N GLY A 114 9.36 0.39 -22.95
CA GLY A 114 10.09 -0.77 -22.43
C GLY A 114 10.46 -0.74 -20.95
N LEU A 115 9.98 0.21 -20.17
CA LEU A 115 10.16 0.20 -18.73
C LEU A 115 9.28 -0.89 -18.09
N PRO A 116 9.74 -1.52 -16.99
CA PRO A 116 8.94 -2.50 -16.27
C PRO A 116 7.61 -1.89 -15.83
N PRO A 117 6.53 -2.68 -15.77
CA PRO A 117 5.25 -2.23 -15.22
C PRO A 117 5.43 -1.73 -13.78
N ILE A 118 4.60 -0.77 -13.35
CA ILE A 118 4.66 -0.17 -11.99
C ILE A 118 4.58 -1.19 -10.87
N TRP A 119 3.83 -2.26 -11.04
CA TRP A 119 3.75 -3.34 -10.05
C TRP A 119 5.02 -4.18 -9.91
N LYS A 120 6.07 -3.87 -10.64
CA LYS A 120 7.41 -4.43 -10.44
C LYS A 120 8.34 -3.51 -9.64
N ASN A 121 7.80 -2.61 -8.82
CA ASN A 121 8.61 -1.67 -8.03
C ASN A 121 7.97 -1.38 -6.66
N ASN A 122 7.45 -2.40 -6.00
CA ASN A 122 6.86 -2.30 -4.66
C ASN A 122 7.84 -2.83 -3.60
N LEU A 123 7.69 -2.44 -2.35
CA LEU A 123 8.41 -3.09 -1.26
C LEU A 123 7.89 -4.51 -1.04
N LEU A 124 6.60 -4.72 -1.24
CA LEU A 124 5.97 -6.04 -1.18
C LEU A 124 4.84 -6.11 -2.20
N LEU A 125 4.80 -7.19 -2.96
CA LEU A 125 3.65 -7.56 -3.78
C LEU A 125 3.29 -9.02 -3.54
N PHE A 126 2.15 -9.26 -2.90
CA PHE A 126 1.57 -10.60 -2.77
C PHE A 126 0.41 -10.78 -3.75
N THR A 127 0.40 -11.92 -4.42
CA THR A 127 -0.66 -12.31 -5.34
C THR A 127 -1.14 -13.73 -5.01
N ASN A 128 -2.44 -13.90 -4.81
CA ASN A 128 -3.04 -15.19 -4.49
C ASN A 128 -2.45 -15.85 -3.22
N VAL A 129 -2.50 -15.12 -2.11
CA VAL A 129 -2.01 -15.61 -0.80
C VAL A 129 -3.16 -15.73 0.19
N ASN A 130 -3.35 -16.89 0.77
CA ASN A 130 -4.32 -17.14 1.84
C ASN A 130 -3.61 -17.31 3.19
N GLY A 131 -3.86 -16.40 4.10
CA GLY A 131 -3.15 -16.32 5.37
C GLY A 131 -1.83 -15.59 5.23
N PHE A 132 -1.77 -14.35 5.71
CA PHE A 132 -0.53 -13.59 5.75
C PHE A 132 -0.50 -12.61 6.92
N ARG A 133 0.70 -12.29 7.35
CA ARG A 133 0.93 -11.25 8.36
C ARG A 133 2.11 -10.39 7.99
N VAL A 134 1.91 -9.08 7.92
CA VAL A 134 3.00 -8.09 7.81
C VAL A 134 2.86 -7.12 8.96
N SER A 135 3.86 -7.06 9.85
CA SER A 135 3.74 -6.22 11.04
C SER A 135 5.07 -5.78 11.64
N GLY A 136 5.05 -4.63 12.33
CA GLY A 136 6.19 -4.12 13.07
C GLY A 136 7.31 -3.57 12.17
N ILE A 137 6.98 -3.10 10.97
CA ILE A 137 7.96 -2.60 9.99
C ILE A 137 7.80 -1.11 9.74
N SER A 138 8.88 -0.49 9.29
CA SER A 138 8.90 0.86 8.75
C SER A 138 9.20 0.83 7.26
N CYS A 139 8.32 1.41 6.44
CA CYS A 139 8.52 1.57 5.01
C CYS A 139 9.09 2.95 4.71
N ARG A 140 10.19 3.03 3.98
CA ARG A 140 10.88 4.27 3.64
C ARG A 140 11.07 4.39 2.14
N ASN A 141 10.97 5.60 1.61
CA ASN A 141 11.25 5.90 0.22
C ASN A 141 10.57 4.94 -0.77
N GLN A 142 9.40 4.40 -0.39
CA GLN A 142 8.64 3.51 -1.25
C GLN A 142 8.32 4.20 -2.57
N ARG A 143 8.21 3.40 -3.60
CA ARG A 143 7.84 3.82 -4.94
C ARG A 143 6.55 3.14 -5.31
N TRP A 144 5.60 3.90 -5.87
CA TRP A 144 4.28 3.40 -6.11
C TRP A 144 3.68 2.84 -4.81
N TRP A 145 3.07 1.67 -4.86
CA TRP A 145 2.45 1.02 -3.72
C TRP A 145 3.50 0.34 -2.85
N ALA A 146 3.63 0.72 -1.59
CA ALA A 146 4.62 0.10 -0.72
C ALA A 146 4.28 -1.38 -0.47
N LEU A 147 3.08 -1.65 0.01
CA LEU A 147 2.58 -2.99 0.34
C LEU A 147 1.32 -3.26 -0.47
N ASN A 148 1.42 -4.09 -1.48
CA ASN A 148 0.37 -4.32 -2.47
C ASN A 148 -0.10 -5.77 -2.46
N PHE A 149 -1.41 -5.98 -2.49
CA PHE A 149 -2.05 -7.30 -2.37
C PHE A 149 -3.13 -7.47 -3.44
N VAL A 150 -3.10 -8.58 -4.14
CA VAL A 150 -4.06 -8.95 -5.19
C VAL A 150 -4.54 -10.37 -4.95
N TYR A 151 -5.85 -10.61 -4.86
CA TYR A 151 -6.42 -11.93 -4.50
C TYR A 151 -5.83 -12.53 -3.21
N CYS A 152 -5.61 -11.70 -2.20
CA CYS A 152 -5.09 -12.11 -0.90
C CYS A 152 -6.19 -12.15 0.16
N SER A 153 -6.14 -13.12 1.06
CA SER A 153 -7.18 -13.28 2.08
C SER A 153 -6.65 -13.74 3.44
N ASN A 154 -7.48 -13.59 4.48
CA ASN A 154 -7.14 -13.95 5.86
C ASN A 154 -5.84 -13.27 6.32
N GLY A 155 -5.78 -11.94 6.13
CA GLY A 155 -4.59 -11.14 6.31
C GLY A 155 -4.59 -10.25 7.55
N TYR A 156 -3.38 -9.99 8.06
CA TYR A 156 -3.15 -8.99 9.09
C TYR A 156 -2.03 -8.04 8.69
N LEU A 157 -2.32 -6.75 8.70
CA LEU A 157 -1.36 -5.66 8.46
C LEU A 157 -1.39 -4.71 9.67
N GLY A 158 -0.30 -4.59 10.40
CA GLY A 158 -0.37 -3.77 11.60
C GLY A 158 0.95 -3.29 12.18
N ASN A 159 0.90 -2.18 12.93
CA ASN A 159 2.08 -1.51 13.47
C ASN A 159 3.09 -1.18 12.37
N ILE A 160 2.63 -0.49 11.32
CA ILE A 160 3.42 -0.11 10.15
C ILE A 160 3.55 1.40 10.10
N ASP A 161 4.78 1.86 9.89
CA ASP A 161 5.09 3.29 9.77
C ASP A 161 5.61 3.61 8.37
N PHE A 162 5.09 4.66 7.75
CA PHE A 162 5.46 5.09 6.41
C PHE A 162 6.22 6.42 6.42
N CYS A 163 7.24 6.52 5.57
CA CYS A 163 7.83 7.79 5.16
C CYS A 163 8.20 7.71 3.69
N ALA A 164 7.29 8.11 2.83
CA ALA A 164 7.41 7.98 1.39
C ALA A 164 8.63 8.71 0.83
N SER A 165 8.87 9.94 1.31
CA SER A 165 10.05 10.72 0.96
C SER A 165 10.25 11.82 1.99
N ASP A 166 11.45 11.99 2.49
CA ASP A 166 11.80 13.12 3.35
C ASP A 166 12.22 14.37 2.53
N ILE A 167 12.43 14.20 1.23
CA ILE A 167 12.81 15.28 0.31
C ILE A 167 11.97 15.16 -0.96
N ALA A 168 11.14 16.17 -1.22
CA ALA A 168 10.47 16.33 -2.50
C ALA A 168 11.39 17.03 -3.50
N ILE A 169 11.44 16.56 -4.74
CA ILE A 169 12.26 17.13 -5.82
C ILE A 169 11.36 17.62 -6.94
N ASP A 170 11.53 18.87 -7.38
CA ASP A 170 10.78 19.41 -8.51
C ASP A 170 11.39 19.03 -9.87
N LYS A 171 10.69 19.39 -10.95
CA LYS A 171 11.11 19.13 -12.32
C LYS A 171 12.45 19.79 -12.72
N ASN A 172 12.93 20.73 -11.93
CA ASN A 172 14.20 21.43 -12.14
C ASN A 172 15.32 20.85 -11.26
N GLY A 173 15.03 19.81 -10.47
CA GLY A 173 15.98 19.16 -9.57
C GLY A 173 16.15 19.90 -8.24
N VAL A 174 15.28 20.87 -7.91
CA VAL A 174 15.32 21.60 -6.64
C VAL A 174 14.70 20.72 -5.56
N ALA A 175 15.43 20.53 -4.46
CA ALA A 175 14.98 19.76 -3.32
C ALA A 175 14.26 20.66 -2.29
N TYR A 176 13.17 20.16 -1.75
CA TYR A 176 12.37 20.79 -0.70
C TYR A 176 12.24 19.84 0.48
N HIS A 177 12.51 20.35 1.69
CA HIS A 177 12.12 19.66 2.92
C HIS A 177 10.72 20.11 3.31
N GLY A 178 9.82 19.17 3.35
CA GLY A 178 8.40 19.47 3.56
C GLY A 178 7.75 20.08 2.32
N LEU A 179 6.69 19.46 1.87
CA LEU A 179 5.98 19.85 0.66
C LEU A 179 4.70 20.59 1.00
N LYS A 180 4.65 21.86 0.62
CA LYS A 180 3.41 22.64 0.70
C LYS A 180 2.49 22.26 -0.44
N ARG A 181 1.20 22.18 -0.16
CA ARG A 181 0.18 21.83 -1.12
C ARG A 181 0.20 22.65 -2.40
N GLU A 182 0.47 23.93 -2.30
CA GLU A 182 0.59 24.82 -3.46
C GLU A 182 1.69 24.38 -4.43
N LYS A 183 2.73 23.70 -3.91
CA LYS A 183 3.88 23.18 -4.66
C LYS A 183 3.73 21.75 -5.14
N TYR A 184 2.71 21.05 -4.68
CA TYR A 184 2.48 19.63 -5.01
C TYR A 184 2.55 19.32 -6.52
N LYS A 185 2.00 20.21 -7.37
CA LYS A 185 2.02 20.04 -8.82
C LYS A 185 3.38 20.29 -9.47
N GLU A 186 4.30 20.95 -8.76
CA GLU A 186 5.63 21.30 -9.26
C GLU A 186 6.67 20.23 -8.96
N VAL A 187 6.41 19.35 -8.01
CA VAL A 187 7.33 18.28 -7.61
C VAL A 187 7.11 17.01 -8.41
N LEU A 188 8.14 16.21 -8.49
CA LEU A 188 8.10 14.87 -9.04
C LEU A 188 7.54 13.91 -7.98
N VAL A 189 6.24 14.00 -7.74
CA VAL A 189 5.55 13.06 -6.84
C VAL A 189 5.64 11.67 -7.45
N LYS A 190 6.01 10.71 -6.62
CA LYS A 190 6.26 9.33 -7.06
C LYS A 190 5.06 8.42 -6.87
N ASN A 191 3.90 8.98 -6.57
CA ASN A 191 2.65 8.24 -6.31
C ASN A 191 2.87 7.11 -5.29
N ALA A 192 3.47 7.46 -4.15
CA ALA A 192 3.90 6.49 -3.15
C ALA A 192 2.80 6.28 -2.11
N ASP A 193 1.95 5.29 -2.38
CA ASP A 193 0.93 4.80 -1.45
C ASP A 193 1.56 3.98 -0.32
N GLY A 194 0.78 3.75 0.72
CA GLY A 194 1.15 2.88 1.82
C GLY A 194 0.71 1.43 1.58
N ILE A 195 -0.56 1.13 1.85
CA ILE A 195 -1.14 -0.21 1.72
C ILE A 195 -2.20 -0.19 0.62
N ASP A 196 -2.08 -1.10 -0.32
CA ASP A 196 -3.07 -1.33 -1.38
C ASP A 196 -3.65 -2.73 -1.31
N LEU A 197 -4.96 -2.81 -1.06
CA LEU A 197 -5.74 -4.02 -1.27
C LEU A 197 -6.48 -3.89 -2.59
N ARG A 198 -6.36 -4.92 -3.42
CA ARG A 198 -6.95 -4.91 -4.76
C ARG A 198 -7.99 -6.01 -4.92
N GLN A 199 -8.45 -6.17 -6.13
CA GLN A 199 -9.43 -7.17 -6.55
C GLN A 199 -9.16 -8.54 -5.89
N GLY A 200 -10.21 -9.19 -5.39
CA GLY A 200 -10.18 -10.48 -4.74
C GLY A 200 -9.61 -10.49 -3.31
N CYS A 201 -9.25 -9.34 -2.75
CA CYS A 201 -8.79 -9.26 -1.36
C CYS A 201 -9.98 -9.29 -0.39
N HIS A 202 -9.91 -10.14 0.65
CA HIS A 202 -10.97 -10.23 1.65
C HIS A 202 -10.50 -10.77 3.01
N ASP A 203 -11.30 -10.57 4.05
CA ASP A 203 -11.01 -11.04 5.42
C ASP A 203 -9.67 -10.51 5.94
N ILE A 204 -9.48 -9.17 5.89
CA ILE A 204 -8.23 -8.51 6.23
C ILE A 204 -8.44 -7.48 7.33
N LEU A 205 -7.57 -7.52 8.35
CA LEU A 205 -7.46 -6.48 9.38
C LEU A 205 -6.23 -5.62 9.11
N ILE A 206 -6.44 -4.29 9.05
CA ILE A 206 -5.38 -3.27 8.98
C ILE A 206 -5.48 -2.40 10.23
N GLU A 207 -4.41 -2.30 11.03
CA GLU A 207 -4.46 -1.48 12.24
C GLU A 207 -3.12 -0.84 12.65
N ASN A 208 -3.21 0.27 13.36
CA ASN A 208 -2.04 1.00 13.88
C ASN A 208 -1.07 1.42 12.75
N ILE A 209 -1.57 2.16 11.80
CA ILE A 209 -0.80 2.69 10.67
C ILE A 209 -0.43 4.14 10.96
N THR A 210 0.85 4.48 10.79
CA THR A 210 1.38 5.82 11.04
C THR A 210 2.24 6.34 9.89
N GLY A 211 2.56 7.63 9.92
CA GLY A 211 3.59 8.23 9.08
C GLY A 211 3.06 9.06 7.92
N PHE A 212 3.80 9.08 6.82
CA PHE A 212 3.57 9.94 5.67
C PHE A 212 3.59 9.18 4.35
N THR A 213 2.64 9.47 3.47
CA THR A 213 2.56 8.96 2.10
C THR A 213 2.41 10.09 1.08
N GLU A 214 2.98 9.89 -0.11
CA GLU A 214 2.87 10.86 -1.21
C GLU A 214 1.53 10.79 -1.95
N ASP A 215 0.76 9.73 -1.76
CA ASP A 215 -0.60 9.58 -2.29
C ASP A 215 -1.52 9.05 -1.19
N ASP A 216 -2.19 7.93 -1.35
CA ASP A 216 -3.10 7.37 -0.35
C ASP A 216 -2.34 6.57 0.72
N SER A 217 -2.69 6.69 2.01
CA SER A 217 -2.05 5.87 3.05
C SER A 217 -2.56 4.44 3.04
N ILE A 218 -3.86 4.26 2.82
CA ILE A 218 -4.49 2.97 2.62
C ILE A 218 -5.48 3.11 1.46
N ALA A 219 -5.33 2.28 0.43
CA ALA A 219 -6.24 2.22 -0.70
C ALA A 219 -6.87 0.82 -0.84
N LEU A 220 -8.19 0.77 -0.87
CA LEU A 220 -8.97 -0.39 -1.25
C LEU A 220 -9.44 -0.15 -2.69
N THR A 221 -8.81 -0.82 -3.65
CA THR A 221 -8.93 -0.53 -5.07
C THR A 221 -9.67 -1.65 -5.80
N ALA A 222 -10.99 -1.52 -5.87
CA ALA A 222 -11.86 -2.44 -6.59
C ALA A 222 -11.93 -2.05 -8.08
N LEU A 223 -10.86 -2.31 -8.78
CA LEU A 223 -10.70 -2.09 -10.22
C LEU A 223 -10.51 -3.42 -10.94
N ASN A 224 -10.81 -3.43 -12.22
CA ASN A 224 -10.45 -4.49 -13.16
C ASN A 224 -9.45 -3.95 -14.19
N GLY A 225 -8.35 -3.39 -13.69
CA GLY A 225 -7.29 -2.80 -14.50
C GLY A 225 -6.26 -3.81 -14.98
N ARG A 226 -5.21 -3.32 -15.61
CA ARG A 226 -4.17 -4.18 -16.18
C ARG A 226 -3.43 -5.00 -15.12
N LEU A 227 -3.17 -4.43 -13.95
CA LEU A 227 -2.53 -5.15 -12.85
C LEU A 227 -3.42 -6.29 -12.37
N GLU A 228 -4.69 -5.99 -12.09
CA GLU A 228 -5.66 -6.94 -11.57
C GLU A 228 -5.89 -8.08 -12.57
N GLN A 229 -5.99 -7.77 -13.86
CA GLN A 229 -6.11 -8.79 -14.92
C GLN A 229 -4.85 -9.66 -15.05
N THR A 230 -3.66 -9.08 -14.82
CA THR A 230 -2.39 -9.84 -14.88
C THR A 230 -2.33 -10.92 -13.79
N PHE A 231 -2.89 -10.63 -12.61
CA PHE A 231 -2.85 -11.53 -11.45
C PHE A 231 -4.23 -12.09 -11.07
N ALA A 232 -5.18 -12.05 -11.99
CA ALA A 232 -6.50 -12.61 -11.77
C ALA A 232 -6.42 -14.12 -11.52
N VAL A 233 -7.13 -14.59 -10.49
CA VAL A 233 -7.17 -16.02 -10.14
C VAL A 233 -8.49 -16.61 -10.61
N ASN A 234 -8.43 -17.46 -11.63
CA ASN A 234 -9.60 -18.12 -12.16
C ASN A 234 -10.23 -19.06 -11.11
N GLY A 235 -11.51 -18.85 -10.82
CA GLY A 235 -12.26 -19.64 -9.85
C GLY A 235 -12.37 -19.03 -8.45
N LEU A 236 -11.68 -17.91 -8.18
CA LEU A 236 -11.89 -17.12 -6.97
C LEU A 236 -12.79 -15.91 -7.24
N PRO A 237 -13.59 -15.49 -6.24
CA PRO A 237 -14.35 -14.23 -6.31
C PRO A 237 -13.41 -13.03 -6.50
N SER A 238 -13.86 -12.07 -7.29
CA SER A 238 -13.12 -10.81 -7.50
C SER A 238 -13.47 -9.73 -6.49
N ASP A 239 -14.47 -9.95 -5.63
CA ASP A 239 -14.96 -8.95 -4.69
C ASP A 239 -13.86 -8.55 -3.70
N LEU A 240 -13.80 -7.25 -3.36
CA LEU A 240 -12.98 -6.73 -2.28
C LEU A 240 -13.91 -6.49 -1.09
N CYS A 241 -13.78 -7.29 -0.02
CA CYS A 241 -14.75 -7.28 1.06
C CYS A 241 -14.21 -7.74 2.41
N ASN A 242 -15.03 -7.60 3.46
CA ASN A 242 -14.69 -8.00 4.82
C ASN A 242 -13.33 -7.42 5.27
N VAL A 243 -13.15 -6.12 5.10
CA VAL A 243 -11.92 -5.43 5.51
C VAL A 243 -12.24 -4.53 6.70
N GLU A 244 -11.44 -4.65 7.74
CA GLU A 244 -11.49 -3.75 8.88
C GLU A 244 -10.22 -2.92 8.97
N ILE A 245 -10.38 -1.59 9.06
CA ILE A 245 -9.29 -0.61 9.16
C ILE A 245 -9.43 0.13 10.48
N ARG A 246 -8.39 0.08 11.34
CA ARG A 246 -8.42 0.70 12.67
C ARG A 246 -7.20 1.57 12.93
N ASN A 247 -7.39 2.67 13.65
CA ASN A 247 -6.33 3.52 14.18
C ASN A 247 -5.25 3.90 13.13
N VAL A 248 -5.69 4.66 12.12
CA VAL A 248 -4.82 5.24 11.08
C VAL A 248 -4.44 6.67 11.49
N ARG A 249 -3.17 6.94 11.67
CA ARG A 249 -2.62 8.25 12.06
C ARG A 249 -1.55 8.67 11.05
N THR A 250 -1.99 9.18 9.92
CA THR A 250 -1.11 9.46 8.79
C THR A 250 -1.30 10.85 8.23
N ALA A 251 -0.23 11.36 7.60
CA ALA A 251 -0.29 12.48 6.68
C ALA A 251 -0.25 11.93 5.24
N ALA A 252 -1.21 12.32 4.41
CA ALA A 252 -1.32 11.87 3.04
C ALA A 252 -1.66 13.03 2.11
N PHE A 253 -0.99 13.15 0.96
CA PHE A 253 -1.36 14.20 0.02
C PHE A 253 -2.73 14.00 -0.59
N CYS A 254 -3.11 12.77 -0.89
CA CYS A 254 -4.43 12.45 -1.43
C CYS A 254 -5.39 12.05 -0.31
N THR A 255 -5.29 10.86 0.23
CA THR A 255 -6.28 10.38 1.19
C THR A 255 -5.64 9.51 2.27
N ASN A 256 -6.06 9.66 3.52
CA ASN A 256 -5.61 8.72 4.56
C ASN A 256 -6.22 7.33 4.34
N VAL A 257 -7.51 7.24 4.00
CA VAL A 257 -8.16 5.96 3.63
C VAL A 257 -9.06 6.16 2.42
N ARG A 258 -8.74 5.48 1.32
CA ARG A 258 -9.47 5.52 0.07
C ARG A 258 -10.16 4.20 -0.23
N LEU A 259 -11.45 4.26 -0.56
CA LEU A 259 -12.23 3.17 -1.12
C LEU A 259 -12.56 3.52 -2.56
N LEU A 260 -11.82 2.96 -3.52
CA LEU A 260 -11.98 3.23 -4.94
C LEU A 260 -12.77 2.11 -5.60
N ASN A 261 -13.88 2.45 -6.23
CA ASN A 261 -14.64 1.53 -7.07
C ASN A 261 -15.17 2.25 -8.31
N GLN A 262 -14.93 1.67 -9.48
CA GLN A 262 -15.41 2.19 -10.75
C GLN A 262 -16.23 1.18 -11.55
N GLY A 263 -16.76 0.17 -10.88
CA GLY A 263 -17.59 -0.88 -11.45
C GLY A 263 -16.80 -2.12 -11.87
N ASP A 264 -17.54 -3.16 -12.20
CA ASP A 264 -17.08 -4.49 -12.58
C ASP A 264 -16.52 -5.34 -11.42
N VAL A 265 -16.22 -4.74 -10.27
CA VAL A 265 -15.78 -5.41 -9.05
C VAL A 265 -16.63 -4.87 -7.89
N LYS A 266 -17.00 -5.71 -6.94
CA LYS A 266 -17.73 -5.25 -5.76
C LYS A 266 -16.77 -4.86 -4.63
N LEU A 267 -17.13 -3.78 -3.94
CA LEU A 267 -16.46 -3.27 -2.75
C LEU A 267 -17.49 -3.18 -1.63
N HIS A 268 -17.41 -4.07 -0.64
CA HIS A 268 -18.46 -4.15 0.36
C HIS A 268 -18.00 -4.71 1.71
N ASP A 269 -18.85 -4.54 2.73
CA ASP A 269 -18.58 -5.01 4.08
C ASP A 269 -17.25 -4.47 4.62
N ILE A 270 -17.08 -3.14 4.55
CA ILE A 270 -15.89 -2.44 5.00
C ILE A 270 -16.19 -1.65 6.26
N THR A 271 -15.33 -1.79 7.27
CA THR A 271 -15.37 -0.96 8.47
C THR A 271 -14.10 -0.14 8.62
N ILE A 272 -14.24 1.17 8.75
CA ILE A 272 -13.15 2.12 9.03
C ILE A 272 -13.43 2.73 10.41
N ASP A 273 -12.49 2.55 11.36
CA ASP A 273 -12.64 3.03 12.73
C ASP A 273 -11.35 3.72 13.23
N GLY A 274 -11.42 5.03 13.36
CA GLY A 274 -10.30 5.83 13.83
C GLY A 274 -9.33 6.22 12.72
N VAL A 275 -9.63 7.31 12.01
CA VAL A 275 -8.74 7.96 11.07
C VAL A 275 -8.40 9.35 11.58
N TYR A 276 -7.11 9.61 11.77
CA TYR A 276 -6.59 10.87 12.30
C TYR A 276 -5.60 11.45 11.29
N ASP A 277 -6.03 12.44 10.54
CA ASP A 277 -5.16 13.18 9.65
C ASP A 277 -4.13 13.98 10.48
N THR A 278 -2.86 13.70 10.25
CA THR A 278 -1.72 14.34 10.94
C THR A 278 -0.94 15.30 10.03
N SER A 279 -1.54 15.76 8.94
CA SER A 279 -0.87 16.62 7.95
C SER A 279 -0.36 17.92 8.55
N ASP A 280 -1.10 18.48 9.50
CA ASP A 280 -0.75 19.72 10.19
C ASP A 280 0.44 19.61 11.15
N ASP A 281 0.74 18.41 11.62
CA ASP A 281 1.89 18.11 12.47
C ASP A 281 3.06 17.47 11.69
N SER A 282 2.87 17.22 10.39
CA SER A 282 3.86 16.54 9.55
C SER A 282 4.96 17.53 9.11
N PRO A 283 6.24 17.15 9.20
CA PRO A 283 7.32 17.94 8.62
C PRO A 283 7.38 17.82 7.08
N TYR A 284 6.66 16.86 6.48
CA TYR A 284 6.74 16.53 5.07
C TYR A 284 5.69 17.23 4.22
N MET A 285 4.58 17.66 4.81
CA MET A 285 3.50 18.35 4.12
C MET A 285 2.69 19.23 5.08
N ASP A 286 1.91 20.15 4.53
CA ASP A 286 1.05 21.04 5.31
C ASP A 286 -0.43 20.69 5.26
N LYS A 287 -0.90 20.01 4.21
CA LYS A 287 -2.32 19.73 4.03
C LYS A 287 -2.61 18.63 3.00
N GLY A 288 -3.44 17.66 3.37
CA GLY A 288 -3.98 16.63 2.47
C GLY A 288 -5.26 17.05 1.75
N LEU A 289 -5.81 16.13 0.92
CA LEU A 289 -7.11 16.32 0.26
C LEU A 289 -8.26 15.87 1.17
N TYR A 290 -8.25 14.60 1.55
CA TYR A 290 -9.36 13.95 2.26
C TYR A 290 -8.83 13.05 3.39
N ALA A 291 -9.53 12.99 4.51
CA ALA A 291 -9.26 11.93 5.49
C ALA A 291 -9.83 10.58 5.01
N VAL A 292 -11.08 10.58 4.53
CA VAL A 292 -11.66 9.37 3.92
C VAL A 292 -12.35 9.74 2.60
N ARG A 293 -12.09 8.95 1.56
CA ARG A 293 -12.78 9.06 0.27
C ARG A 293 -13.41 7.72 -0.09
N ILE A 294 -14.69 7.74 -0.42
CA ILE A 294 -15.45 6.56 -0.84
C ILE A 294 -15.98 6.78 -2.25
N GLY A 295 -15.71 5.83 -3.13
CA GLY A 295 -16.10 5.88 -4.52
C GLY A 295 -15.22 6.80 -5.37
N ASP A 296 -15.58 6.92 -6.63
CA ASP A 296 -14.86 7.77 -7.58
C ASP A 296 -15.81 8.39 -8.62
N THR A 297 -15.32 9.44 -9.28
CA THR A 297 -16.02 10.18 -10.30
C THR A 297 -15.45 9.91 -11.69
N HIS A 298 -15.33 8.63 -12.07
CA HIS A 298 -15.00 8.27 -13.44
C HIS A 298 -13.54 8.59 -13.86
N LEU A 299 -12.58 8.36 -12.95
CA LEU A 299 -11.18 8.67 -13.24
C LEU A 299 -10.44 7.52 -13.94
N TYR A 300 -10.71 6.28 -13.58
CA TYR A 300 -9.97 5.10 -14.07
C TYR A 300 -10.82 4.11 -14.86
N GLY A 301 -12.13 4.11 -14.68
CA GLY A 301 -13.07 3.19 -15.33
C GLY A 301 -13.82 3.80 -16.50
N THR A 302 -14.57 2.97 -17.21
CA THR A 302 -15.42 3.38 -18.33
C THR A 302 -16.82 3.79 -17.89
N ARG A 303 -17.21 3.48 -16.65
CA ARG A 303 -18.50 3.80 -16.05
C ARG A 303 -18.37 4.02 -14.54
N HIS A 304 -19.39 4.54 -13.93
CA HIS A 304 -19.49 4.58 -12.46
C HIS A 304 -19.90 3.22 -11.90
N ALA A 305 -19.45 2.92 -10.68
CA ALA A 305 -19.98 1.81 -9.90
C ALA A 305 -21.47 2.04 -9.57
N THR A 306 -22.22 0.96 -9.44
CA THR A 306 -23.61 0.96 -9.01
C THR A 306 -23.72 0.79 -7.50
N GLU A 307 -24.93 1.00 -6.94
CA GLU A 307 -25.21 0.73 -5.53
C GLU A 307 -25.05 -0.75 -5.15
N ASP A 308 -25.16 -1.66 -6.12
CA ASP A 308 -24.95 -3.10 -5.92
C ASP A 308 -23.45 -3.49 -6.00
N GLU A 309 -22.60 -2.54 -6.34
CA GLU A 309 -21.14 -2.74 -6.40
C GLU A 309 -20.40 -2.02 -5.26
N THR A 310 -21.03 -1.02 -4.60
CA THR A 310 -20.44 -0.32 -3.44
C THR A 310 -21.48 -0.26 -2.32
N TYR A 311 -21.30 -1.06 -1.26
CA TYR A 311 -22.32 -1.15 -0.22
C TYR A 311 -21.79 -1.66 1.13
N ASN A 312 -22.61 -1.52 2.19
CA ASN A 312 -22.29 -1.94 3.56
C ASN A 312 -20.98 -1.37 4.07
N ILE A 313 -20.84 -0.06 4.03
CA ILE A 313 -19.63 0.65 4.49
C ILE A 313 -19.94 1.39 5.78
N THR A 314 -19.13 1.17 6.80
CA THR A 314 -19.20 1.89 8.08
C THR A 314 -17.92 2.69 8.27
N VAL A 315 -18.08 4.01 8.48
CA VAL A 315 -16.96 4.93 8.77
C VAL A 315 -17.23 5.62 10.08
N LYS A 316 -16.34 5.49 11.04
CA LYS A 316 -16.50 6.10 12.36
C LYS A 316 -15.19 6.64 12.93
N ASN A 317 -15.32 7.64 13.80
CA ASN A 317 -14.20 8.27 14.50
C ASN A 317 -13.13 8.83 13.54
N VAL A 318 -13.54 9.77 12.66
CA VAL A 318 -12.66 10.42 11.70
C VAL A 318 -12.40 11.86 12.07
N TYR A 319 -11.14 12.25 12.16
CA TYR A 319 -10.67 13.60 12.47
C TYR A 319 -9.80 14.11 11.33
N GLY A 320 -10.34 14.95 10.46
CA GLY A 320 -9.69 15.40 9.24
C GLY A 320 -9.34 16.88 9.24
N GLY A 321 -8.12 17.21 8.84
CA GLY A 321 -7.60 18.58 8.69
C GLY A 321 -7.29 18.99 7.25
N GLY A 322 -7.56 18.11 6.28
CA GLY A 322 -7.37 18.36 4.85
C GLY A 322 -8.33 19.38 4.25
N ASP A 323 -8.51 19.35 2.93
CA ASP A 323 -9.54 20.19 2.29
C ASP A 323 -10.93 19.78 2.72
N TYR A 324 -11.16 18.48 2.84
CA TYR A 324 -12.39 17.89 3.35
C TYR A 324 -12.10 16.71 4.27
N VAL A 325 -12.97 16.47 5.22
CA VAL A 325 -12.90 15.26 6.05
C VAL A 325 -13.32 14.05 5.24
N LEU A 326 -14.48 14.16 4.59
CA LEU A 326 -15.05 13.10 3.77
C LEU A 326 -15.22 13.55 2.32
N CYS A 327 -15.00 12.62 1.39
CA CYS A 327 -15.44 12.73 0.00
C CYS A 327 -16.25 11.48 -0.36
N LEU A 328 -17.48 11.69 -0.80
CA LEU A 328 -18.37 10.62 -1.28
C LEU A 328 -18.60 10.83 -2.77
N ALA A 329 -18.35 9.82 -3.58
CA ALA A 329 -18.46 9.90 -5.03
C ALA A 329 -19.03 8.60 -5.61
N GLY A 330 -19.70 8.69 -6.76
CA GLY A 330 -20.38 7.55 -7.37
C GLY A 330 -21.63 7.10 -6.61
N ALA A 331 -22.13 5.91 -6.92
CA ALA A 331 -23.29 5.33 -6.25
C ALA A 331 -22.86 4.39 -5.11
N MET A 332 -23.60 4.41 -4.02
CA MET A 332 -23.39 3.52 -2.87
C MET A 332 -24.65 3.36 -2.04
N LYS A 333 -24.79 2.22 -1.35
CA LYS A 333 -25.90 1.97 -0.42
C LYS A 333 -25.40 1.46 0.94
N ASN A 334 -26.25 1.58 1.96
CA ASN A 334 -25.96 1.16 3.32
C ASN A 334 -24.64 1.75 3.85
N LEU A 335 -24.47 3.08 3.69
CA LEU A 335 -23.36 3.84 4.25
C LEU A 335 -23.74 4.34 5.64
N VAL A 336 -22.93 4.02 6.65
CA VAL A 336 -23.05 4.50 8.03
C VAL A 336 -21.88 5.40 8.36
N LEU A 337 -22.15 6.63 8.78
CA LEU A 337 -21.16 7.63 9.18
C LEU A 337 -21.41 8.04 10.62
N PHE A 338 -20.39 7.97 11.48
CA PHE A 338 -20.52 8.33 12.89
C PHE A 338 -19.22 8.92 13.44
N GLY A 339 -19.29 9.96 14.30
CA GLY A 339 -18.11 10.56 14.92
C GLY A 339 -17.13 11.18 13.91
N ILE A 340 -17.68 11.95 12.95
CA ILE A 340 -16.88 12.61 11.91
C ILE A 340 -16.65 14.04 12.34
N GLU A 341 -15.40 14.46 12.45
CA GLU A 341 -15.03 15.78 12.94
C GLU A 341 -14.04 16.47 12.01
N ALA A 342 -14.30 17.75 11.74
CA ALA A 342 -13.40 18.61 10.99
C ALA A 342 -12.50 19.39 11.95
N LYS A 343 -11.21 19.48 11.64
CA LYS A 343 -10.24 20.32 12.33
C LYS A 343 -9.58 21.31 11.36
N ASN A 344 -8.94 22.36 11.89
CA ASN A 344 -8.10 23.30 11.12
C ASN A 344 -8.79 23.92 9.89
N GLY A 345 -10.11 24.16 9.98
CA GLY A 345 -10.89 24.77 8.90
C GLY A 345 -11.20 23.85 7.72
N ALA A 346 -11.00 22.53 7.86
CA ALA A 346 -11.45 21.55 6.87
C ALA A 346 -12.97 21.62 6.66
N LYS A 347 -13.43 21.39 5.45
CA LYS A 347 -14.85 21.21 5.16
C LYS A 347 -15.26 19.78 5.52
N MET A 348 -16.47 19.62 6.09
CA MET A 348 -16.92 18.30 6.55
C MET A 348 -17.06 17.29 5.41
N LEU A 349 -17.72 17.67 4.32
CA LEU A 349 -18.12 16.75 3.26
C LEU A 349 -18.00 17.38 1.88
N LYS A 350 -17.41 16.64 0.96
CA LYS A 350 -17.56 16.81 -0.48
C LYS A 350 -18.47 15.68 -0.98
N ASP A 351 -19.65 16.03 -1.45
CA ASP A 351 -20.66 15.06 -1.92
C ASP A 351 -20.79 15.14 -3.44
N ASP A 352 -20.10 14.25 -4.12
CA ASP A 352 -20.12 14.09 -5.59
C ASP A 352 -20.84 12.79 -5.97
N ARG A 353 -21.73 12.28 -5.13
CA ARG A 353 -22.51 11.07 -5.43
C ARG A 353 -23.42 11.29 -6.63
N THR A 354 -23.52 10.28 -7.48
CA THR A 354 -24.52 10.23 -8.54
C THR A 354 -25.91 10.03 -7.91
N LYS A 355 -26.86 10.86 -8.32
CA LYS A 355 -28.26 10.79 -7.88
C LYS A 355 -29.02 9.76 -8.71
#